data_aabcfedd3ac01e2d88f6927a3097fbf2
#
_entry.id   aabcfedd3ac01e2d88f6927a3097fbf2
#
_cell.length_a   1.000
_cell.length_b   1.000
_cell.length_c   1.000
_cell.angle_alpha   90.00
_cell.angle_beta   90.00
_cell.angle_gamma   90.00
#
_symmetry.space_group_name_H-M   'P 1'
#
loop_
_entity.id
_entity.type
_entity.pdbx_description
1 polymer ?
#
loop_
_entity_poly.entity_id
_entity_poly.type
_entity_poly.pdbx_seq_one_letter_code
_entity_poly.pdbx_strand_id
1 'polypeptide(L)'
;KNINIEPLDHSKYQNIIKKQKNKETFANLASLLQCFEIGKEKGQDLVFFIEDDYLHFEPMLEEMIASYERIASQISKDIFMCPADYPYLYMNNEKTNILIGNKRHWRTINKSLCTFLTTKNLLDKYWDNFYQTCLDRHDPFEKYLNEIYKNEICISPLKSLSLHLTNINSSYGLS
;
A
#
# COMPACT_ATOMS: atom_id res chain seq x y z
N LYS A 1 15.22 -0.76 18.48
CA LYS A 1 14.20 -0.26 17.54
C LYS A 1 13.38 0.77 18.28
N ASN A 2 13.35 2.01 17.82
CA ASN A 2 12.56 3.06 18.43
C ASN A 2 11.15 3.00 17.81
N ILE A 3 10.13 2.86 18.65
CA ILE A 3 8.73 3.00 18.27
C ILE A 3 8.34 4.43 18.65
N ASN A 4 7.92 5.20 17.66
CA ASN A 4 7.36 6.52 17.89
C ASN A 4 5.84 6.43 17.74
N ILE A 5 5.11 6.96 18.70
CA ILE A 5 3.66 7.07 18.66
C ILE A 5 3.31 8.52 18.31
N GLU A 6 2.67 8.72 17.17
CA GLU A 6 2.23 10.02 16.69
C GLU A 6 0.71 10.07 16.76
N PRO A 7 0.11 10.76 17.73
CA PRO A 7 -1.35 10.88 17.81
C PRO A 7 -1.87 11.67 16.59
N LEU A 8 -3.11 11.36 16.17
CA LEU A 8 -3.75 12.11 15.09
C LEU A 8 -3.96 13.58 15.48
N ASP A 9 -3.45 14.49 14.67
CA ASP A 9 -3.70 15.93 14.83
C ASP A 9 -5.09 16.30 14.30
N HIS A 10 -6.09 16.19 15.15
CA HIS A 10 -7.47 16.53 14.82
C HIS A 10 -7.65 17.99 14.36
N SER A 11 -6.82 18.92 14.83
CA SER A 11 -6.93 20.33 14.46
C SER A 11 -6.47 20.56 13.02
N LYS A 12 -5.36 19.95 12.63
CA LYS A 12 -4.78 20.02 11.28
C LYS A 12 -5.72 19.42 10.22
N TYR A 13 -6.36 18.29 10.53
CA TYR A 13 -7.19 17.53 9.56
C TYR A 13 -8.68 17.76 9.73
N GLN A 14 -9.09 18.79 10.46
CA GLN A 14 -10.51 19.08 10.78
C GLN A 14 -11.43 19.11 9.55
N ASN A 15 -10.94 19.64 8.42
CA ASN A 15 -11.72 19.75 7.20
C ASN A 15 -12.01 18.38 6.56
N ILE A 16 -11.07 17.43 6.67
CA ILE A 16 -11.24 16.07 6.18
C ILE A 16 -12.19 15.32 7.11
N ILE A 17 -11.98 15.42 8.42
CA ILE A 17 -12.80 14.76 9.44
C ILE A 17 -14.28 15.21 9.33
N LYS A 18 -14.54 16.50 9.14
CA LYS A 18 -15.90 17.03 9.00
C LYS A 18 -16.67 16.56 7.76
N LYS A 19 -15.96 16.19 6.69
CA LYS A 19 -16.59 15.68 5.47
C LYS A 19 -17.07 14.23 5.63
N GLN A 20 -16.55 13.48 6.59
CA GLN A 20 -16.90 12.08 6.77
C GLN A 20 -18.23 11.94 7.51
N LYS A 21 -19.21 11.37 6.83
CA LYS A 21 -20.58 11.21 7.36
C LYS A 21 -20.70 10.09 8.39
N ASN A 22 -19.82 9.09 8.32
CA ASN A 22 -19.85 7.94 9.20
C ASN A 22 -18.94 8.16 10.42
N LYS A 23 -19.53 8.12 11.62
CA LYS A 23 -18.80 8.35 12.88
C LYS A 23 -17.78 7.24 13.18
N GLU A 24 -17.98 6.02 12.70
CA GLU A 24 -17.07 4.91 12.94
C GLU A 24 -15.76 5.05 12.15
N THR A 25 -15.80 5.75 11.03
CA THR A 25 -14.62 5.95 10.15
C THR A 25 -14.21 7.42 10.04
N PHE A 26 -14.72 8.28 10.92
CA PHE A 26 -14.57 9.74 10.79
C PHE A 26 -13.11 10.24 10.75
N ALA A 27 -12.18 9.50 11.33
CA ALA A 27 -10.77 9.85 11.38
C ALA A 27 -9.90 9.06 10.37
N ASN A 28 -10.48 8.09 9.66
CA ASN A 28 -9.71 7.16 8.83
C ASN A 28 -8.89 7.88 7.74
N LEU A 29 -9.53 8.71 6.91
CA LEU A 29 -8.85 9.49 5.87
C LEU A 29 -7.81 10.47 6.43
N ALA A 30 -8.11 11.08 7.57
CA ALA A 30 -7.20 11.99 8.25
C ALA A 30 -5.96 11.25 8.79
N SER A 31 -6.16 10.07 9.38
CA SER A 31 -5.09 9.20 9.85
C SER A 31 -4.21 8.74 8.69
N LEU A 32 -4.82 8.32 7.59
CA LEU A 32 -4.09 7.91 6.38
C LEU A 32 -3.26 9.06 5.81
N LEU A 33 -3.83 10.28 5.73
CA LEU A 33 -3.09 11.46 5.26
C LEU A 33 -1.91 11.76 6.19
N GLN A 34 -2.12 11.73 7.50
CA GLN A 34 -1.02 11.93 8.44
C GLN A 34 0.09 10.89 8.26
N CYS A 35 -0.25 9.61 8.04
CA CYS A 35 0.74 8.57 7.74
C CYS A 35 1.53 8.88 6.46
N PHE A 36 0.86 9.30 5.39
CA PHE A 36 1.53 9.68 4.13
C PHE A 36 2.44 10.90 4.30
N GLU A 37 2.00 11.92 5.04
CA GLU A 37 2.81 13.10 5.33
C GLU A 37 4.06 12.75 6.16
N ILE A 38 3.92 11.89 7.19
CA ILE A 38 5.05 11.41 7.98
C ILE A 38 6.01 10.61 7.10
N GLY A 39 5.50 9.72 6.27
CA GLY A 39 6.31 8.96 5.31
C GLY A 39 7.07 9.87 4.35
N LYS A 40 6.42 10.93 3.87
CA LYS A 40 7.04 11.94 3.01
C LYS A 40 8.11 12.76 3.73
N GLU A 41 7.86 13.15 4.96
CA GLU A 41 8.77 14.01 5.74
C GLU A 41 9.97 13.23 6.30
N LYS A 42 9.70 12.05 6.90
CA LYS A 42 10.70 11.28 7.67
C LYS A 42 11.28 10.08 6.91
N GLY A 43 10.66 9.66 5.80
CA GLY A 43 11.15 8.56 4.96
C GLY A 43 12.50 8.89 4.31
N GLN A 44 13.37 7.88 4.19
CA GLN A 44 14.66 8.02 3.53
C GLN A 44 14.63 7.33 2.16
N ASP A 45 14.95 6.03 2.09
CA ASP A 45 14.98 5.28 0.84
C ASP A 45 13.65 4.58 0.56
N LEU A 46 13.25 3.72 1.49
CA LEU A 46 12.01 2.95 1.42
C LEU A 46 11.04 3.38 2.52
N VAL A 47 9.76 3.45 2.16
CA VAL A 47 8.66 3.72 3.07
C VAL A 47 7.65 2.59 2.96
N PHE A 48 7.27 2.01 4.10
CA PHE A 48 6.26 0.97 4.16
C PHE A 48 5.06 1.46 4.95
N PHE A 49 3.93 1.64 4.27
CA PHE A 49 2.65 1.95 4.88
C PHE A 49 1.94 0.64 5.24
N ILE A 50 1.42 0.57 6.46
CA ILE A 50 0.78 -0.64 7.01
C ILE A 50 -0.52 -0.23 7.68
N GLU A 51 -1.62 -0.84 7.28
CA GLU A 51 -2.90 -0.78 7.96
C GLU A 51 -2.92 -1.76 9.13
N ASP A 52 -3.68 -1.48 10.18
CA ASP A 52 -3.70 -2.25 11.44
C ASP A 52 -4.53 -3.54 11.37
N ASP A 53 -5.24 -3.75 10.27
CA ASP A 53 -6.07 -4.94 10.00
C ASP A 53 -5.37 -6.00 9.14
N TYR A 54 -4.04 -5.98 9.10
CA TYR A 54 -3.24 -7.00 8.41
C TYR A 54 -2.51 -7.93 9.38
N LEU A 55 -2.57 -9.22 9.11
CA LEU A 55 -1.68 -10.22 9.71
C LEU A 55 -0.50 -10.46 8.78
N HIS A 56 0.69 -10.10 9.22
CA HIS A 56 1.94 -10.29 8.49
C HIS A 56 2.62 -11.59 8.90
N PHE A 57 3.08 -12.38 7.91
CA PHE A 57 3.89 -13.56 8.19
C PHE A 57 5.32 -13.17 8.52
N GLU A 58 5.98 -13.96 9.36
CA GLU A 58 7.33 -13.67 9.88
C GLU A 58 8.35 -13.23 8.82
N PRO A 59 8.47 -13.87 7.64
CA PRO A 59 9.47 -13.49 6.63
C PRO A 59 9.06 -12.29 5.76
N MET A 60 7.91 -11.63 6.03
CA MET A 60 7.34 -10.63 5.11
C MET A 60 8.32 -9.48 4.82
N LEU A 61 8.82 -8.83 5.84
CA LEU A 61 9.67 -7.64 5.67
C LEU A 61 11.00 -7.97 5.00
N GLU A 62 11.65 -9.07 5.42
CA GLU A 62 12.90 -9.57 4.81
C GLU A 62 12.72 -9.87 3.32
N GLU A 63 11.63 -10.60 2.99
CA GLU A 63 11.33 -10.96 1.61
C GLU A 63 11.01 -9.74 0.75
N MET A 64 10.25 -8.78 1.27
CA MET A 64 9.91 -7.55 0.54
C MET A 64 11.16 -6.73 0.24
N ILE A 65 12.03 -6.48 1.22
CA ILE A 65 13.24 -5.67 1.03
C ILE A 65 14.19 -6.36 0.03
N ALA A 66 14.50 -7.64 0.24
CA ALA A 66 15.41 -8.37 -0.64
C ALA A 66 14.85 -8.52 -2.07
N SER A 67 13.54 -8.70 -2.21
CA SER A 67 12.88 -8.74 -3.53
C SER A 67 12.85 -7.36 -4.19
N TYR A 68 12.64 -6.29 -3.41
CA TYR A 68 12.74 -4.92 -3.92
C TYR A 68 14.12 -4.68 -4.53
N GLU A 69 15.18 -4.88 -3.77
CA GLU A 69 16.57 -4.67 -4.22
C GLU A 69 16.87 -5.45 -5.51
N ARG A 70 16.47 -6.71 -5.54
CA ARG A 70 16.68 -7.57 -6.70
C ARG A 70 15.89 -7.11 -7.92
N ILE A 71 14.58 -6.89 -7.78
CA ILE A 71 13.71 -6.57 -8.92
C ILE A 71 13.98 -5.16 -9.42
N ALA A 72 14.05 -4.16 -8.53
CA ALA A 72 14.28 -2.77 -8.90
C ALA A 72 15.63 -2.60 -9.63
N SER A 73 16.68 -3.30 -9.19
CA SER A 73 17.98 -3.28 -9.88
C SER A 73 17.93 -3.91 -11.27
N GLN A 74 17.19 -5.03 -11.44
CA GLN A 74 17.06 -5.71 -12.73
C GLN A 74 16.32 -4.87 -13.77
N ILE A 75 15.28 -4.16 -13.36
CA ILE A 75 14.47 -3.33 -14.26
C ILE A 75 14.91 -1.87 -14.29
N SER A 76 15.88 -1.48 -13.45
CA SER A 76 16.40 -0.10 -13.30
C SER A 76 15.29 0.92 -13.04
N LYS A 77 14.33 0.58 -12.17
CA LYS A 77 13.19 1.42 -11.80
C LYS A 77 12.79 1.19 -10.35
N ASP A 78 12.33 2.26 -9.72
CA ASP A 78 11.57 2.17 -8.48
C ASP A 78 10.23 1.50 -8.71
N ILE A 79 9.72 0.79 -7.72
CA ILE A 79 8.47 0.03 -7.80
C ILE A 79 7.63 0.19 -6.53
N PHE A 80 6.35 -0.13 -6.67
CA PHE A 80 5.43 -0.37 -5.54
C PHE A 80 5.34 -1.87 -5.27
N MET A 81 5.23 -2.25 -4.00
CA MET A 81 5.09 -3.65 -3.59
C MET A 81 3.98 -3.81 -2.56
N CYS A 82 2.99 -4.64 -2.86
CA CYS A 82 1.97 -5.04 -1.88
C CYS A 82 2.39 -6.36 -1.24
N PRO A 83 2.22 -6.54 0.08
CA PRO A 83 2.59 -7.79 0.75
C PRO A 83 1.55 -8.90 0.58
N ALA A 84 0.33 -8.55 0.15
CA ALA A 84 -0.78 -9.48 0.02
C ALA A 84 -1.07 -9.82 -1.45
N ASP A 85 -1.40 -11.07 -1.69
CA ASP A 85 -1.88 -11.59 -2.97
C ASP A 85 -3.40 -11.78 -2.87
N TYR A 86 -4.15 -10.84 -3.44
CA TYR A 86 -5.59 -10.80 -3.27
C TYR A 86 -6.33 -11.68 -4.28
N PRO A 87 -7.34 -12.46 -3.85
CA PRO A 87 -8.15 -13.31 -4.73
C PRO A 87 -8.83 -12.56 -5.87
N TYR A 88 -9.29 -11.34 -5.65
CA TYR A 88 -9.97 -10.57 -6.69
C TYR A 88 -9.08 -10.26 -7.90
N LEU A 89 -7.76 -10.27 -7.75
CA LEU A 89 -6.81 -10.08 -8.84
C LEU A 89 -6.79 -11.28 -9.83
N TYR A 90 -7.39 -12.42 -9.47
CA TYR A 90 -7.49 -13.61 -10.31
C TYR A 90 -8.87 -13.76 -10.99
N MET A 91 -9.82 -12.89 -10.64
CA MET A 91 -11.18 -12.97 -11.18
C MET A 91 -11.32 -12.38 -12.59
N ASN A 92 -10.35 -11.59 -13.02
CA ASN A 92 -10.30 -10.96 -14.32
C ASN A 92 -9.07 -11.43 -15.11
N ASN A 93 -9.23 -11.55 -16.43
CA ASN A 93 -8.12 -11.90 -17.32
C ASN A 93 -7.27 -10.65 -17.62
N GLU A 94 -6.34 -10.33 -16.72
CA GLU A 94 -5.43 -9.18 -16.86
C GLU A 94 -4.03 -9.66 -17.27
N LYS A 95 -3.38 -8.88 -18.14
CA LYS A 95 -1.96 -9.13 -18.46
C LYS A 95 -1.11 -8.90 -17.24
N THR A 96 -0.30 -9.88 -16.90
CA THR A 96 0.65 -9.79 -15.79
C THR A 96 2.01 -10.35 -16.19
N ASN A 97 3.07 -9.74 -15.69
CA ASN A 97 4.42 -10.27 -15.80
C ASN A 97 4.81 -10.94 -14.48
N ILE A 98 5.49 -12.06 -14.58
CA ILE A 98 6.07 -12.76 -13.44
C ILE A 98 7.52 -12.33 -13.28
N LEU A 99 7.87 -11.92 -12.07
CA LEU A 99 9.20 -11.45 -11.69
C LEU A 99 9.78 -12.37 -10.62
N ILE A 100 11.09 -12.60 -10.67
CA ILE A 100 11.78 -13.44 -9.71
C ILE A 100 12.26 -12.56 -8.55
N GLY A 101 11.61 -12.69 -7.39
CA GLY A 101 12.05 -12.05 -6.15
C GLY A 101 13.16 -12.85 -5.45
N ASN A 102 13.26 -12.70 -4.13
CA ASN A 102 14.27 -13.40 -3.33
C ASN A 102 13.90 -14.90 -3.14
N LYS A 103 12.90 -15.19 -2.34
CA LYS A 103 12.41 -16.57 -2.08
C LYS A 103 11.08 -16.87 -2.78
N ARG A 104 10.49 -15.89 -3.47
CA ARG A 104 9.16 -15.96 -4.10
C ARG A 104 9.19 -15.39 -5.49
N HIS A 105 8.18 -15.79 -6.28
CA HIS A 105 7.83 -15.08 -7.48
C HIS A 105 6.87 -13.94 -7.12
N TRP A 106 6.94 -12.89 -7.90
CA TRP A 106 6.08 -11.72 -7.82
C TRP A 106 5.39 -11.51 -9.15
N ARG A 107 4.25 -10.87 -9.14
CA ARG A 107 3.53 -10.51 -10.37
C ARG A 107 3.19 -9.05 -10.41
N THR A 108 3.14 -8.48 -11.60
CA THR A 108 2.63 -7.13 -11.78
C THR A 108 1.13 -7.09 -11.52
N ILE A 109 0.68 -6.03 -10.85
CA ILE A 109 -0.72 -5.74 -10.55
C ILE A 109 -1.02 -4.28 -10.88
N ASN A 110 -2.29 -3.97 -11.13
CA ASN A 110 -2.78 -2.62 -11.43
C ASN A 110 -3.68 -2.03 -10.33
N LYS A 111 -3.86 -2.74 -9.23
CA LYS A 111 -4.66 -2.35 -8.08
C LYS A 111 -3.99 -2.82 -6.80
N SER A 112 -4.04 -1.98 -5.77
CA SER A 112 -3.59 -2.31 -4.41
C SER A 112 -4.53 -1.73 -3.38
N LEU A 113 -4.32 -2.07 -2.12
CA LEU A 113 -4.89 -1.40 -0.96
C LEU A 113 -3.84 -0.47 -0.33
N CYS A 114 -4.14 0.15 0.82
CA CYS A 114 -3.25 1.14 1.43
C CYS A 114 -2.06 0.53 2.20
N THR A 115 -1.95 -0.80 2.23
CA THR A 115 -0.76 -1.50 2.76
C THR A 115 0.20 -1.83 1.62
N PHE A 116 1.26 -1.02 1.50
CA PHE A 116 2.27 -1.17 0.43
C PHE A 116 3.62 -0.54 0.80
N LEU A 117 4.67 -1.05 0.20
CA LEU A 117 6.03 -0.50 0.24
C LEU A 117 6.29 0.28 -1.05
N THR A 118 6.94 1.42 -0.93
CA THR A 118 7.40 2.23 -2.07
C THR A 118 8.68 2.98 -1.71
N THR A 119 9.29 3.67 -2.69
CA THR A 119 10.41 4.57 -2.43
C THR A 119 9.96 5.96 -2.04
N LYS A 120 10.83 6.67 -1.34
CA LYS A 120 10.66 8.10 -1.07
C LYS A 120 10.50 8.90 -2.36
N ASN A 121 11.25 8.55 -3.42
CA ASN A 121 11.17 9.19 -4.73
C ASN A 121 9.79 9.06 -5.37
N LEU A 122 9.20 7.87 -5.34
CA LEU A 122 7.85 7.65 -5.87
C LEU A 122 6.78 8.33 -5.02
N LEU A 123 6.96 8.33 -3.69
CA LEU A 123 6.07 9.05 -2.79
C LEU A 123 6.07 10.56 -3.08
N ASP A 124 7.23 11.15 -3.29
CA ASP A 124 7.35 12.57 -3.65
C ASP A 124 6.80 12.87 -5.05
N LYS A 125 7.12 12.02 -6.03
CA LYS A 125 6.69 12.17 -7.42
C LYS A 125 5.16 12.15 -7.57
N TYR A 126 4.49 11.29 -6.83
CA TYR A 126 3.04 11.10 -6.91
C TYR A 126 2.29 11.67 -5.70
N TRP A 127 2.87 12.64 -5.02
CA TRP A 127 2.28 13.22 -3.81
C TRP A 127 0.83 13.65 -3.99
N ASP A 128 0.48 14.26 -5.12
CA ASP A 128 -0.88 14.71 -5.39
C ASP A 128 -1.88 13.54 -5.41
N ASN A 129 -1.48 12.38 -5.93
CA ASN A 129 -2.32 11.19 -5.92
C ASN A 129 -2.55 10.68 -4.49
N PHE A 130 -1.50 10.61 -3.66
CA PHE A 130 -1.60 10.23 -2.25
C PHE A 130 -2.52 11.21 -1.48
N TYR A 131 -2.32 12.49 -1.69
CA TYR A 131 -3.12 13.53 -1.06
C TYR A 131 -4.60 13.43 -1.47
N GLN A 132 -4.89 13.29 -2.77
CA GLN A 132 -6.26 13.15 -3.29
C GLN A 132 -6.97 11.90 -2.76
N THR A 133 -6.26 10.80 -2.53
CA THR A 133 -6.84 9.59 -1.92
C THR A 133 -7.45 9.87 -0.55
N CYS A 134 -6.89 10.83 0.18
CA CYS A 134 -7.29 11.15 1.55
C CYS A 134 -8.29 12.31 1.66
N LEU A 135 -8.61 13.04 0.59
CA LEU A 135 -9.49 14.22 0.67
C LEU A 135 -10.97 13.89 0.76
N ASP A 136 -11.38 12.76 0.20
CA ASP A 136 -12.76 12.29 0.22
C ASP A 136 -12.82 10.77 0.09
N ARG A 137 -13.98 10.18 0.36
CA ARG A 137 -14.19 8.75 0.16
C ARG A 137 -14.52 8.47 -1.31
N HIS A 138 -13.66 7.75 -1.97
CA HIS A 138 -13.81 7.38 -3.38
C HIS A 138 -14.38 5.96 -3.51
N ASP A 139 -14.83 5.60 -4.71
CA ASP A 139 -15.22 4.25 -5.09
C ASP A 139 -14.56 3.91 -6.45
N PRO A 140 -13.58 2.98 -6.49
CA PRO A 140 -12.94 2.35 -5.33
C PRO A 140 -12.18 3.36 -4.45
N PHE A 141 -11.97 3.01 -3.17
CA PHE A 141 -11.30 3.87 -2.21
C PHE A 141 -9.91 4.29 -2.71
N GLU A 142 -9.14 3.35 -3.25
CA GLU A 142 -7.77 3.53 -3.76
C GLU A 142 -7.70 4.06 -5.20
N LYS A 143 -8.75 4.73 -5.66
CA LYS A 143 -8.84 5.23 -7.06
C LYS A 143 -7.57 5.97 -7.49
N TYR A 144 -7.10 6.92 -6.71
CA TYR A 144 -5.94 7.75 -7.07
C TYR A 144 -4.61 7.00 -6.91
N LEU A 145 -4.50 6.05 -5.98
CA LEU A 145 -3.35 5.15 -5.91
C LEU A 145 -3.30 4.26 -7.15
N ASN A 146 -4.43 3.68 -7.55
CA ASN A 146 -4.50 2.83 -8.74
C ASN A 146 -4.20 3.59 -10.05
N GLU A 147 -4.42 4.91 -10.10
CA GLU A 147 -4.00 5.75 -11.24
C GLU A 147 -2.46 5.79 -11.39
N ILE A 148 -1.71 5.72 -10.27
CA ILE A 148 -0.24 5.66 -10.30
C ILE A 148 0.24 4.42 -11.07
N TYR A 149 -0.42 3.29 -10.90
CA TYR A 149 -0.02 2.00 -11.49
C TYR A 149 -0.28 1.90 -13.00
N LYS A 150 -0.87 2.93 -13.63
CA LYS A 150 -0.91 3.07 -15.09
C LYS A 150 0.46 3.46 -15.66
N ASN A 151 1.32 4.09 -14.85
CA ASN A 151 2.62 4.60 -15.25
C ASN A 151 3.77 3.93 -14.51
N GLU A 152 3.52 3.40 -13.32
CA GLU A 152 4.52 2.77 -12.46
C GLU A 152 4.20 1.29 -12.22
N ILE A 153 5.24 0.53 -11.95
CA ILE A 153 5.12 -0.90 -11.68
C ILE A 153 4.70 -1.10 -10.22
N CYS A 154 3.58 -1.80 -10.04
CA CYS A 154 3.17 -2.34 -8.75
C CYS A 154 3.21 -3.87 -8.83
N ILE A 155 3.70 -4.52 -7.78
CA ILE A 155 3.81 -5.98 -7.72
C ILE A 155 3.22 -6.55 -6.42
N SER A 156 2.74 -7.78 -6.50
CA SER A 156 2.33 -8.58 -5.34
C SER A 156 3.00 -9.96 -5.37
N PRO A 157 3.23 -10.60 -4.21
CA PRO A 157 3.88 -11.89 -4.15
C PRO A 157 2.96 -13.01 -4.62
N LEU A 158 3.46 -13.96 -5.37
CA LEU A 158 2.78 -15.23 -5.58
C LEU A 158 3.00 -16.11 -4.35
N LYS A 159 1.92 -16.40 -3.64
CA LYS A 159 1.78 -16.82 -2.26
C LYS A 159 1.98 -15.63 -1.31
N SER A 160 0.87 -15.15 -0.80
CA SER A 160 0.76 -13.97 0.06
C SER A 160 1.76 -13.97 1.22
N LEU A 161 2.27 -12.79 1.55
CA LEU A 161 3.11 -12.52 2.72
C LEU A 161 2.30 -11.91 3.88
N SER A 162 1.05 -11.54 3.60
CA SER A 162 0.14 -10.96 4.59
C SER A 162 -1.30 -11.33 4.29
N LEU A 163 -2.14 -11.34 5.31
CA LEU A 163 -3.58 -11.51 5.20
C LEU A 163 -4.28 -10.22 5.63
N HIS A 164 -5.21 -9.74 4.83
CA HIS A 164 -6.12 -8.65 5.19
C HIS A 164 -7.30 -9.22 5.97
N LEU A 165 -7.49 -8.80 7.22
CA LEU A 165 -8.44 -9.44 8.13
C LEU A 165 -9.87 -8.89 8.04
N THR A 166 -10.03 -7.66 7.54
CA THR A 166 -11.34 -6.99 7.44
C THR A 166 -12.22 -7.60 6.37
N ASN A 167 -11.63 -8.15 5.31
CA ASN A 167 -12.37 -8.71 4.18
C ASN A 167 -11.98 -10.17 3.95
N ILE A 168 -12.84 -11.09 4.40
CA ILE A 168 -12.61 -12.52 4.25
C ILE A 168 -12.44 -12.94 2.77
N ASN A 169 -13.06 -12.22 1.84
CA ASN A 169 -12.90 -12.46 0.40
C ASN A 169 -11.50 -12.07 -0.13
N SER A 170 -10.71 -11.35 0.68
CA SER A 170 -9.32 -11.02 0.37
C SER A 170 -8.34 -12.10 0.80
N SER A 171 -8.80 -13.16 1.46
CA SER A 171 -7.96 -14.22 2.00
C SER A 171 -8.31 -15.57 1.38
N TYR A 172 -7.35 -16.19 0.68
CA TYR A 172 -7.53 -17.53 0.15
C TYR A 172 -7.66 -18.56 1.28
N GLY A 173 -8.62 -19.46 1.15
CA GLY A 173 -8.77 -20.62 2.04
C GLY A 173 -9.43 -20.34 3.38
N LEU A 174 -10.06 -19.19 3.54
CA LEU A 174 -10.89 -18.84 4.69
C LEU A 174 -12.40 -18.83 4.37
N SER A 175 -12.78 -19.31 3.22
CA SER A 175 -14.19 -19.48 2.81
C SER A 175 -14.64 -20.92 3.04
#